data_11409142fc4620a33c60bef5f771f529
#
_entry.id   11409142fc4620a33c60bef5f771f529
#
_cell.length_a   1.000
_cell.length_b   1.000
_cell.length_c   1.000
_cell.angle_alpha   90.00
_cell.angle_beta   90.00
_cell.angle_gamma   90.00
#
_symmetry.space_group_name_H-M   'P 1'
#
loop_
_entity.id
_entity.type
_entity.pdbx_description
1 polymer ?
#
loop_
_entity_poly.entity_id
_entity_poly.type
_entity_poly.pdbx_seq_one_letter_code
_entity_poly.pdbx_strand_id
1 'polypeptide(L)'
;MREEIKTITFSLSICLICSILLSGLASGLKNIQTANQEFDVKRNIVKAFGIDISKLSRMEIEDTYNSHISEEVVSTPSGDVPIYQWTETPDSMPTKYAFPISGKGLWSMMYGYLSIDSDLETVAGISFYKHGECFKK
;
A
#
# COMPACT_ATOMS: atom_id res chain seq x y z
N MET A 1 -31.15 -10.94 43.18
CA MET A 1 -30.01 -10.02 43.40
C MET A 1 -28.65 -10.71 43.38
N ARG A 2 -28.38 -11.73 44.20
CA ARG A 2 -27.03 -12.37 44.21
C ARG A 2 -26.69 -13.13 42.92
N GLU A 3 -27.62 -13.76 42.29
CA GLU A 3 -27.40 -14.52 41.04
C GLU A 3 -27.25 -13.59 39.85
N GLU A 4 -27.97 -12.50 39.80
CA GLU A 4 -27.87 -11.46 38.76
C GLU A 4 -26.49 -10.77 38.77
N ILE A 5 -26.01 -10.46 40.00
CA ILE A 5 -24.68 -9.87 40.20
C ILE A 5 -23.57 -10.83 39.73
N LYS A 6 -23.69 -12.12 40.03
CA LYS A 6 -22.72 -13.13 39.54
C LYS A 6 -22.69 -13.21 38.04
N THR A 7 -23.84 -13.19 37.37
CA THR A 7 -23.95 -13.25 35.91
C THR A 7 -23.33 -12.00 35.25
N ILE A 8 -23.60 -10.83 35.81
CA ILE A 8 -23.04 -9.57 35.32
C ILE A 8 -21.52 -9.55 35.51
N THR A 9 -21.03 -9.96 36.69
CA THR A 9 -19.59 -10.00 36.98
C THR A 9 -18.87 -11.00 36.06
N PHE A 10 -19.47 -12.16 35.81
CA PHE A 10 -18.92 -13.17 34.88
C PHE A 10 -18.83 -12.65 33.47
N SER A 11 -19.91 -12.03 32.94
CA SER A 11 -19.92 -11.44 31.59
C SER A 11 -18.90 -10.33 31.46
N LEU A 12 -18.81 -9.45 32.46
CA LEU A 12 -17.84 -8.36 32.46
C LEU A 12 -16.40 -8.88 32.47
N SER A 13 -16.12 -9.93 33.23
CA SER A 13 -14.79 -10.56 33.29
C SER A 13 -14.40 -11.15 31.96
N ILE A 14 -15.29 -11.85 31.24
CA ILE A 14 -15.03 -12.41 29.92
C ILE A 14 -14.76 -11.30 28.90
N CYS A 15 -15.59 -10.24 28.88
CA CYS A 15 -15.39 -9.11 27.98
C CYS A 15 -14.03 -8.44 28.20
N LEU A 16 -13.62 -8.29 29.44
CA LEU A 16 -12.36 -7.66 29.81
C LEU A 16 -11.16 -8.52 29.36
N ILE A 17 -11.20 -9.83 29.59
CA ILE A 17 -10.17 -10.77 29.12
C ILE A 17 -10.06 -10.75 27.60
N CYS A 18 -11.18 -10.86 26.89
CA CYS A 18 -11.21 -10.81 25.41
C CYS A 18 -10.65 -9.49 24.87
N SER A 19 -10.98 -8.37 25.51
CA SER A 19 -10.49 -7.05 25.10
C SER A 19 -8.97 -6.92 25.25
N ILE A 20 -8.42 -7.43 26.34
CA ILE A 20 -6.97 -7.43 26.60
C ILE A 20 -6.26 -8.32 25.58
N LEU A 21 -6.77 -9.52 25.31
CA LEU A 21 -6.19 -10.44 24.33
C LEU A 21 -6.20 -9.84 22.93
N LEU A 22 -7.32 -9.29 22.48
CA LEU A 22 -7.43 -8.66 21.15
C LEU A 22 -6.51 -7.45 21.02
N SER A 23 -6.46 -6.60 22.04
CA SER A 23 -5.59 -5.42 22.05
C SER A 23 -4.10 -5.79 22.02
N GLY A 24 -3.71 -6.80 22.78
CA GLY A 24 -2.34 -7.31 22.81
C GLY A 24 -1.91 -7.89 21.46
N LEU A 25 -2.75 -8.71 20.84
CA LEU A 25 -2.49 -9.27 19.50
C LEU A 25 -2.43 -8.17 18.44
N ALA A 26 -3.38 -7.23 18.44
CA ALA A 26 -3.40 -6.13 17.49
C ALA A 26 -2.14 -5.26 17.57
N SER A 27 -1.68 -4.95 18.79
CA SER A 27 -0.45 -4.17 19.01
C SER A 27 0.80 -4.93 18.55
N GLY A 28 0.87 -6.22 18.80
CA GLY A 28 2.01 -7.07 18.40
C GLY A 28 2.12 -7.24 16.87
N LEU A 29 0.99 -7.30 16.17
CA LEU A 29 0.97 -7.46 14.72
C LEU A 29 1.10 -6.14 13.94
N LYS A 30 0.92 -4.98 14.57
CA LYS A 30 0.94 -3.69 13.90
C LYS A 30 2.24 -3.44 13.12
N ASN A 31 3.39 -3.74 13.71
CA ASN A 31 4.68 -3.54 13.05
C ASN A 31 4.83 -4.39 11.79
N ILE A 32 4.37 -5.64 11.84
CA ILE A 32 4.40 -6.55 10.68
C ILE A 32 3.44 -6.06 9.59
N GLN A 33 2.26 -5.58 9.98
CA GLN A 33 1.29 -5.02 9.04
C GLN A 33 1.83 -3.77 8.35
N THR A 34 2.47 -2.86 9.10
CA THR A 34 3.07 -1.65 8.52
C THR A 34 4.18 -2.00 7.53
N ALA A 35 5.10 -2.88 7.90
CA ALA A 35 6.17 -3.34 7.01
C ALA A 35 5.63 -4.00 5.73
N ASN A 36 4.55 -4.76 5.84
CA ASN A 36 3.91 -5.37 4.67
C ASN A 36 3.21 -4.32 3.79
N GLN A 37 2.58 -3.31 4.39
CA GLN A 37 1.95 -2.22 3.64
C GLN A 37 2.98 -1.39 2.87
N GLU A 38 4.10 -1.05 3.49
CA GLU A 38 5.21 -0.36 2.82
C GLU A 38 5.77 -1.17 1.66
N PHE A 39 5.94 -2.48 1.86
CA PHE A 39 6.36 -3.38 0.79
C PHE A 39 5.34 -3.46 -0.35
N ASP A 40 4.05 -3.54 -0.04
CA ASP A 40 2.99 -3.58 -1.04
C ASP A 40 2.95 -2.30 -1.89
N VAL A 41 3.19 -1.13 -1.28
CA VAL A 41 3.33 0.14 -2.00
C VAL A 41 4.50 0.07 -2.98
N LYS A 42 5.71 -0.28 -2.51
CA LYS A 42 6.92 -0.42 -3.34
C LYS A 42 6.69 -1.40 -4.50
N ARG A 43 6.11 -2.55 -4.20
CA ARG A 43 5.78 -3.58 -5.18
C ARG A 43 4.85 -3.08 -6.28
N ASN A 44 3.82 -2.31 -5.91
CA ASN A 44 2.87 -1.78 -6.88
C ASN A 44 3.43 -0.64 -7.73
N ILE A 45 4.35 0.15 -7.19
CA ILE A 45 5.08 1.17 -7.94
C ILE A 45 6.01 0.50 -8.97
N VAL A 46 6.80 -0.49 -8.56
CA VAL A 46 7.67 -1.27 -9.49
C VAL A 46 6.83 -1.91 -10.61
N LYS A 47 5.67 -2.48 -10.25
CA LYS A 47 4.74 -3.04 -11.23
C LYS A 47 4.18 -1.99 -12.19
N ALA A 48 3.90 -0.77 -11.73
CA ALA A 48 3.41 0.31 -12.57
C ALA A 48 4.43 0.70 -13.64
N PHE A 49 5.73 0.58 -13.37
CA PHE A 49 6.78 0.79 -14.37
C PHE A 49 6.88 -0.32 -15.44
N GLY A 50 6.00 -1.33 -15.39
CA GLY A 50 5.93 -2.41 -16.38
C GLY A 50 6.85 -3.58 -16.11
N ILE A 51 7.42 -3.68 -14.90
CA ILE A 51 8.31 -4.78 -14.52
C ILE A 51 7.47 -5.98 -14.07
N ASP A 52 7.79 -7.16 -14.62
CA ASP A 52 7.15 -8.42 -14.23
C ASP A 52 7.66 -8.87 -12.85
N ILE A 53 6.91 -8.52 -11.82
CA ILE A 53 7.22 -8.86 -10.42
C ILE A 53 6.91 -10.31 -10.05
N SER A 54 6.30 -11.10 -10.95
CA SER A 54 5.87 -12.48 -10.66
C SER A 54 7.05 -13.43 -10.41
N LYS A 55 8.21 -13.09 -10.93
CA LYS A 55 9.46 -13.88 -10.82
C LYS A 55 10.46 -13.30 -9.83
N LEU A 56 10.18 -12.12 -9.26
CA LEU A 56 11.07 -11.43 -8.35
C LEU A 56 10.75 -11.78 -6.90
N SER A 57 11.79 -12.03 -6.12
CA SER A 57 11.69 -12.16 -4.67
C SER A 57 11.43 -10.81 -3.99
N ARG A 58 11.03 -10.84 -2.72
CA ARG A 58 10.83 -9.62 -1.94
C ARG A 58 12.08 -8.73 -1.91
N MET A 59 13.25 -9.33 -1.72
CA MET A 59 14.53 -8.60 -1.68
C MET A 59 14.86 -7.95 -3.02
N GLU A 60 14.63 -8.64 -4.12
CA GLU A 60 14.89 -8.11 -5.47
C GLU A 60 13.96 -6.94 -5.81
N ILE A 61 12.71 -6.97 -5.37
CA ILE A 61 11.77 -5.87 -5.54
C ILE A 61 12.20 -4.64 -4.73
N GLU A 62 12.60 -4.83 -3.47
CA GLU A 62 13.10 -3.75 -2.62
C GLU A 62 14.42 -3.16 -3.17
N ASP A 63 15.30 -3.99 -3.67
CA ASP A 63 16.57 -3.58 -4.31
C ASP A 63 16.32 -2.79 -5.60
N THR A 64 15.43 -3.27 -6.44
CA THR A 64 15.01 -2.58 -7.66
C THR A 64 14.39 -1.21 -7.33
N TYR A 65 13.53 -1.16 -6.32
CA TYR A 65 12.94 0.10 -5.88
C TYR A 65 14.00 1.09 -5.41
N ASN A 66 14.89 0.67 -4.52
CA ASN A 66 15.90 1.54 -3.92
C ASN A 66 17.00 1.98 -4.91
N SER A 67 17.25 1.16 -5.95
CA SER A 67 18.32 1.44 -6.93
C SER A 67 17.85 2.31 -8.10
N HIS A 68 16.58 2.21 -8.48
CA HIS A 68 16.07 2.83 -9.71
C HIS A 68 14.98 3.88 -9.49
N ILE A 69 14.37 3.92 -8.31
CA ILE A 69 13.22 4.80 -8.07
C ILE A 69 13.58 5.87 -7.04
N SER A 70 13.38 7.13 -7.43
CA SER A 70 13.41 8.28 -6.52
C SER A 70 12.02 8.85 -6.35
N GLU A 71 11.72 9.33 -5.16
CA GLU A 71 10.45 9.97 -4.81
C GLU A 71 10.65 11.48 -4.71
N GLU A 72 9.82 12.22 -5.42
CA GLU A 72 9.74 13.68 -5.35
C GLU A 72 8.32 14.10 -5.02
N VAL A 73 8.16 14.98 -4.05
CA VAL A 73 6.84 15.50 -3.66
C VAL A 73 6.60 16.83 -4.35
N VAL A 74 5.57 16.88 -5.16
CA VAL A 74 5.15 18.08 -5.89
C VAL A 74 3.92 18.68 -5.23
N SER A 75 4.01 19.93 -4.80
CA SER A 75 2.90 20.66 -4.23
C SER A 75 1.97 21.16 -5.32
N THR A 76 0.73 20.70 -5.29
CA THR A 76 -0.33 21.13 -6.21
C THR A 76 -1.41 21.91 -5.45
N PRO A 77 -2.27 22.69 -6.14
CA PRO A 77 -3.39 23.38 -5.50
C PRO A 77 -4.36 22.45 -4.77
N SER A 78 -4.34 21.15 -5.10
CA SER A 78 -5.18 20.11 -4.48
C SER A 78 -4.48 19.36 -3.34
N GLY A 79 -3.21 19.67 -3.05
CA GLY A 79 -2.38 19.00 -2.04
C GLY A 79 -1.05 18.51 -2.59
N ASP A 80 -0.24 17.97 -1.70
CA ASP A 80 1.06 17.40 -2.06
C ASP A 80 0.88 16.02 -2.68
N VAL A 81 1.49 15.82 -3.85
CA VAL A 81 1.41 14.57 -4.60
C VAL A 81 2.82 13.98 -4.76
N PRO A 82 3.07 12.74 -4.32
CA PRO A 82 4.34 12.07 -4.56
C PRO A 82 4.42 11.65 -6.04
N ILE A 83 5.53 11.96 -6.68
CA ILE A 83 5.88 11.50 -8.01
C ILE A 83 7.09 10.59 -7.89
N TYR A 84 6.97 9.39 -8.46
CA TYR A 84 8.05 8.42 -8.49
C TYR A 84 8.74 8.47 -9.85
N GLN A 85 10.05 8.63 -9.85
CA GLN A 85 10.87 8.76 -11.05
C GLN A 85 11.71 7.51 -11.23
N TRP A 86 11.67 6.89 -12.41
CA TRP A 86 12.51 5.76 -12.75
C TRP A 86 13.76 6.24 -13.48
N THR A 87 14.92 5.86 -12.97
CA THR A 87 16.23 6.11 -13.56
C THR A 87 16.95 4.79 -13.81
N GLU A 88 17.58 4.64 -14.97
CA GLU A 88 18.36 3.43 -15.29
C GLU A 88 19.70 3.42 -14.56
N THR A 89 20.29 4.59 -14.37
CA THR A 89 21.53 4.77 -13.59
C THR A 89 21.39 6.00 -12.69
N PRO A 90 22.04 6.04 -11.53
CA PRO A 90 21.88 7.12 -10.54
C PRO A 90 22.11 8.54 -11.07
N ASP A 91 22.91 8.68 -12.14
CA ASP A 91 23.25 9.96 -12.76
C ASP A 91 22.49 10.25 -14.05
N SER A 92 21.56 9.39 -14.45
CA SER A 92 20.77 9.57 -15.69
C SER A 92 19.51 10.40 -15.45
N MET A 93 18.99 11.01 -16.50
CA MET A 93 17.67 11.63 -16.45
C MET A 93 16.60 10.55 -16.28
N PRO A 94 15.50 10.86 -15.56
CA PRO A 94 14.38 9.96 -15.44
C PRO A 94 13.79 9.59 -16.80
N THR A 95 13.57 8.30 -17.01
CA THR A 95 13.00 7.78 -18.26
C THR A 95 11.50 7.52 -18.15
N LYS A 96 10.99 7.36 -16.92
CA LYS A 96 9.56 7.17 -16.65
C LYS A 96 9.16 7.86 -15.35
N TYR A 97 7.90 8.24 -15.30
CA TYR A 97 7.29 8.88 -14.15
C TYR A 97 6.06 8.11 -13.71
N ALA A 98 5.91 7.85 -12.42
CA ALA A 98 4.70 7.23 -11.87
C ALA A 98 4.08 8.13 -10.79
N PHE A 99 2.78 8.22 -10.78
CA PHE A 99 2.03 9.03 -9.82
C PHE A 99 0.78 8.28 -9.34
N PRO A 100 0.33 8.56 -8.11
CA PRO A 100 -0.87 7.95 -7.58
C PRO A 100 -2.10 8.44 -8.32
N ILE A 101 -2.98 7.51 -8.66
CA ILE A 101 -4.28 7.79 -9.23
C ILE A 101 -5.38 7.22 -8.34
N SER A 102 -6.52 7.88 -8.31
CA SER A 102 -7.71 7.37 -7.65
C SER A 102 -8.96 7.65 -8.48
N GLY A 103 -9.90 6.75 -8.42
CA GLY A 103 -11.15 6.89 -9.14
C GLY A 103 -12.28 6.14 -8.46
N LYS A 104 -13.52 6.53 -8.74
CA LYS A 104 -14.70 5.85 -8.21
C LYS A 104 -14.98 4.60 -9.04
N GLY A 105 -14.86 3.43 -8.40
CA GLY A 105 -15.33 2.18 -8.94
C GLY A 105 -16.83 1.97 -8.73
N LEU A 106 -17.34 0.79 -9.07
CA LEU A 106 -18.76 0.46 -8.94
C LEU A 106 -19.23 0.52 -7.47
N TRP A 107 -18.43 0.02 -6.54
CA TRP A 107 -18.80 -0.13 -5.13
C TRP A 107 -17.93 0.70 -4.17
N SER A 108 -16.70 1.05 -4.58
CA SER A 108 -15.76 1.76 -3.72
C SER A 108 -14.75 2.59 -4.53
N MET A 109 -13.97 3.40 -3.83
CA MET A 109 -12.82 4.08 -4.43
C MET A 109 -11.74 3.07 -4.79
N MET A 110 -11.21 3.17 -6.00
CA MET A 110 -10.02 2.45 -6.46
C MET A 110 -8.81 3.37 -6.38
N TYR A 111 -7.69 2.78 -5.98
CA TYR A 111 -6.41 3.46 -5.90
C TYR A 111 -5.36 2.68 -6.69
N GLY A 112 -4.53 3.39 -7.41
CA GLY A 112 -3.47 2.79 -8.20
C GLY A 112 -2.33 3.74 -8.46
N TYR A 113 -1.37 3.26 -9.25
CA TYR A 113 -0.27 4.04 -9.79
C TYR A 113 -0.32 3.97 -11.31
N LEU A 114 -0.21 5.10 -11.96
CA LEU A 114 -0.08 5.24 -13.40
C LEU A 114 1.35 5.66 -13.70
N SER A 115 1.99 4.99 -14.64
CA SER A 115 3.31 5.34 -15.11
C SER A 115 3.26 5.76 -16.56
N ILE A 116 3.97 6.83 -16.87
CA ILE A 116 4.16 7.39 -18.20
C ILE A 116 5.64 7.47 -18.54
N ASP A 117 5.96 7.37 -19.81
CA ASP A 117 7.32 7.55 -20.31
C ASP A 117 7.74 9.03 -20.29
N SER A 118 9.01 9.30 -20.54
CA SER A 118 9.58 10.65 -20.55
C SER A 118 9.00 11.58 -21.62
N ASP A 119 8.31 11.03 -22.62
CA ASP A 119 7.57 11.80 -23.63
C ASP A 119 6.27 12.43 -23.09
N LEU A 120 5.85 12.04 -21.87
CA LEU A 120 4.63 12.45 -21.18
C LEU A 120 3.32 12.14 -21.95
N GLU A 121 3.38 11.32 -22.97
CA GLU A 121 2.24 10.91 -23.81
C GLU A 121 2.01 9.41 -23.75
N THR A 122 3.07 8.61 -23.63
CA THR A 122 3.00 7.16 -23.65
C THR A 122 2.81 6.59 -22.24
N VAL A 123 1.76 5.79 -22.05
CA VAL A 123 1.54 5.07 -20.80
C VAL A 123 2.45 3.85 -20.76
N ALA A 124 3.38 3.81 -19.80
CA ALA A 124 4.27 2.68 -19.58
C ALA A 124 3.58 1.55 -18.83
N GLY A 125 2.69 1.87 -17.89
CA GLY A 125 1.95 0.87 -17.16
C GLY A 125 0.98 1.44 -16.14
N ILE A 126 0.15 0.56 -15.59
CA ILE A 126 -0.80 0.88 -14.54
C ILE A 126 -0.87 -0.26 -13.52
N SER A 127 -0.95 0.08 -12.24
CA SER A 127 -1.13 -0.90 -11.17
C SER A 127 -2.18 -0.42 -10.18
N PHE A 128 -3.16 -1.29 -9.87
CA PHE A 128 -4.16 -1.03 -8.83
C PHE A 128 -3.81 -1.85 -7.59
N TYR A 129 -3.75 -1.20 -6.43
CA TYR A 129 -3.40 -1.85 -5.16
C TYR A 129 -4.54 -1.89 -4.15
N LYS A 130 -5.56 -1.04 -4.32
CA LYS A 130 -6.71 -1.04 -3.43
C LYS A 130 -7.98 -0.87 -4.26
N HIS A 131 -8.77 -1.92 -4.26
CA HIS A 131 -10.11 -1.97 -4.84
C HIS A 131 -11.03 -2.67 -3.84
N GLY A 132 -12.19 -2.09 -3.56
CA GLY A 132 -13.19 -2.69 -2.67
C GLY A 132 -13.97 -3.84 -3.29
N GLU A 133 -13.59 -4.27 -4.49
CA GLU A 133 -14.23 -5.36 -5.21
C GLU A 133 -13.42 -6.63 -5.03
N CYS A 134 -14.01 -7.55 -4.27
CA CYS A 134 -13.47 -8.90 -4.12
C CYS A 134 -13.79 -9.72 -5.38
N PHE A 135 -12.97 -9.64 -6.41
CA PHE A 135 -12.97 -10.69 -7.44
C PHE A 135 -12.29 -11.92 -6.85
N LYS A 136 -13.10 -12.78 -6.23
CA LYS A 136 -12.70 -14.17 -6.05
C LYS A 136 -12.73 -14.83 -7.43
N LYS A 137 -11.55 -15.16 -7.90
CA LYS A 137 -11.38 -16.20 -8.90
C LYS A 137 -11.17 -17.52 -8.20
#